data_8fd04f9562a61c3d75e8a818a9b921ab
#
_entry.id   8fd04f9562a61c3d75e8a818a9b921ab
#
_cell.length_a   1.000
_cell.length_b   1.000
_cell.length_c   1.000
_cell.angle_alpha   90.00
_cell.angle_beta   90.00
_cell.angle_gamma   90.00
#
_symmetry.space_group_name_H-M   'P 1'
#
loop_
_entity.id
_entity.type
_entity.pdbx_description
1 polymer ?
#
loop_
_entity_poly.entity_id
_entity_poly.type
_entity_poly.pdbx_seq_one_letter_code
_entity_poly.pdbx_strand_id
1 'polypeptide(L)'
;VTYPKLIFGLHLMTAWGYNYKTCGFCWVKKNKKSDSFFFGQGYYSRANTELALIGTRGKAPRESRSVSQIIYEPIREHSRKPDIVREKIVELCGDRPRIELFSRENFEGWDSWGFDVGKFDK
;
A
#
# COMPACT_ATOMS: atom_id res chain seq x y z
N VAL A 1 -4.88 1.96 -2.99
CA VAL A 1 -6.15 2.22 -3.67
C VAL A 1 -5.89 2.86 -5.04
N THR A 2 -6.64 2.46 -6.04
CA THR A 2 -6.65 3.13 -7.35
C THR A 2 -7.52 4.38 -7.30
N TYR A 3 -7.26 5.34 -8.20
CA TYR A 3 -8.02 6.60 -8.20
C TYR A 3 -9.53 6.42 -8.41
N PRO A 4 -10.01 5.54 -9.32
CA PRO A 4 -11.44 5.32 -9.46
C PRO A 4 -12.12 4.76 -8.20
N LYS A 5 -11.36 4.14 -7.30
CA LYS A 5 -11.86 3.57 -6.05
C LYS A 5 -11.54 4.43 -4.82
N LEU A 6 -10.96 5.61 -5.03
CA LEU A 6 -10.53 6.48 -3.93
C LEU A 6 -11.68 6.83 -2.98
N ILE A 7 -12.84 7.21 -3.52
CA ILE A 7 -13.98 7.58 -2.70
C ILE A 7 -14.48 6.41 -1.85
N PHE A 8 -14.47 5.20 -2.39
CA PHE A 8 -14.83 3.99 -1.64
C PHE A 8 -13.82 3.72 -0.51
N GLY A 9 -12.53 3.94 -0.76
CA GLY A 9 -11.50 3.81 0.26
C GLY A 9 -11.72 4.77 1.42
N LEU A 10 -12.06 6.01 1.12
CA LEU A 10 -12.36 7.03 2.13
C LEU A 10 -13.61 6.67 2.94
N HIS A 11 -14.67 6.21 2.28
CA HIS A 11 -15.89 5.76 2.96
C HIS A 11 -15.62 4.53 3.84
N LEU A 12 -14.82 3.60 3.36
CA LEU A 12 -14.47 2.40 4.13
C LEU A 12 -13.70 2.75 5.40
N MET A 13 -12.75 3.68 5.32
CA MET A 13 -12.06 4.19 6.51
C MET A 13 -13.03 4.69 7.55
N THR A 14 -13.96 5.55 7.14
CA THR A 14 -14.97 6.13 8.03
C THR A 14 -15.85 5.03 8.63
N ALA A 15 -16.30 4.08 7.81
CA ALA A 15 -17.15 2.98 8.25
C ALA A 15 -16.46 2.10 9.31
N TRP A 16 -15.13 1.94 9.20
CA TRP A 16 -14.33 1.18 10.17
C TRP A 16 -13.87 2.00 11.38
N GLY A 17 -14.29 3.26 11.47
CA GLY A 17 -13.97 4.12 12.61
C GLY A 17 -12.61 4.80 12.53
N TYR A 18 -12.01 4.88 11.34
CA TYR A 18 -10.75 5.59 11.15
C TYR A 18 -10.99 6.99 10.60
N ASN A 19 -10.14 7.91 11.00
CA ASN A 19 -10.13 9.26 10.47
C ASN A 19 -9.05 9.35 9.37
N TYR A 20 -9.43 9.72 8.17
CA TYR A 20 -8.47 9.96 7.09
C TYR A 20 -7.51 11.08 7.48
N LYS A 21 -6.22 10.84 7.28
CA LYS A 21 -5.17 11.82 7.55
C LYS A 21 -4.51 12.33 6.28
N THR A 22 -4.02 11.42 5.45
CA THR A 22 -3.24 11.79 4.27
C THR A 22 -2.99 10.58 3.37
N CYS A 23 -2.40 10.86 2.21
CA CYS A 23 -1.75 9.82 1.42
C CYS A 23 -0.40 9.50 2.09
N GLY A 24 -0.23 8.26 2.53
CA GLY A 24 1.03 7.81 3.13
C GLY A 24 2.09 7.54 2.10
N PHE A 25 1.71 6.79 1.06
CA PHE A 25 2.61 6.44 -0.03
C PHE A 25 1.93 6.60 -1.38
N CYS A 26 2.71 7.03 -2.36
CA CYS A 26 2.33 7.03 -3.76
C CYS A 26 3.28 6.07 -4.49
N TRP A 27 2.74 4.94 -4.94
CA TRP A 27 3.50 4.00 -5.73
C TRP A 27 3.52 4.46 -7.18
N VAL A 28 4.68 4.89 -7.62
CA VAL A 28 4.95 5.21 -9.02
C VAL A 28 5.43 3.92 -9.68
N LYS A 29 4.62 3.39 -10.58
CA LYS A 29 4.83 2.06 -11.16
C LYS A 29 5.91 2.09 -12.22
N LYS A 30 6.89 1.20 -12.05
CA LYS A 30 7.96 0.96 -13.00
C LYS A 30 7.64 -0.22 -13.90
N ASN A 31 8.20 -0.23 -15.09
CA ASN A 31 8.23 -1.43 -15.92
C ASN A 31 9.09 -2.51 -15.27
N LYS A 32 8.77 -3.78 -15.56
CA LYS A 32 9.47 -4.92 -14.96
C LYS A 32 10.94 -4.98 -15.36
N LYS A 33 11.27 -4.58 -16.59
CA LYS A 33 12.59 -4.82 -17.19
C LYS A 33 13.33 -3.56 -17.61
N SER A 34 12.78 -2.38 -17.31
CA SER A 34 13.43 -1.11 -17.68
C SER A 34 13.19 -0.08 -16.60
N ASP A 35 14.11 0.88 -16.49
CA ASP A 35 13.98 1.99 -15.56
C ASP A 35 13.14 3.10 -16.20
N SER A 36 11.87 2.80 -16.41
CA SER A 36 10.91 3.71 -17.03
C SER A 36 9.52 3.51 -16.41
N PHE A 37 8.67 4.51 -16.54
CA PHE A 37 7.31 4.42 -16.02
C PHE A 37 6.50 3.38 -16.76
N PHE A 38 5.77 2.58 -15.99
CA PHE A 38 4.74 1.71 -16.53
C PHE A 38 3.53 2.56 -16.96
N PHE A 39 2.97 2.28 -18.13
CA PHE A 39 1.74 2.91 -18.57
C PHE A 39 0.61 1.90 -18.54
N GLY A 40 -0.26 2.05 -17.54
CA GLY A 40 -1.47 1.26 -17.45
C GLY A 40 -2.56 1.76 -18.38
N GLN A 41 -3.76 1.27 -18.18
CA GLN A 41 -4.95 1.75 -18.88
C GLN A 41 -5.69 2.75 -18.03
N GLY A 42 -6.36 3.70 -18.68
CA GLY A 42 -7.18 4.68 -17.99
C GLY A 42 -8.08 5.38 -18.99
N TYR A 43 -9.23 5.82 -18.53
CA TYR A 43 -10.19 6.51 -19.38
C TYR A 43 -9.69 7.89 -19.83
N TYR A 44 -9.02 8.59 -18.92
CA TYR A 44 -8.49 9.93 -19.21
C TYR A 44 -6.99 9.88 -19.49
N SER A 45 -6.19 9.65 -18.46
CA SER A 45 -4.75 9.50 -18.60
C SER A 45 -4.34 8.04 -18.40
N ARG A 46 -3.12 7.71 -18.80
CA ARG A 46 -2.58 6.35 -18.60
C ARG A 46 -2.21 6.19 -17.13
N ALA A 47 -2.85 5.23 -16.46
CA ALA A 47 -2.67 5.03 -15.03
C ALA A 47 -1.32 4.39 -14.72
N ASN A 48 -0.48 5.07 -13.96
CA ASN A 48 0.83 4.56 -13.56
C ASN A 48 1.18 4.87 -12.10
N THR A 49 0.20 5.22 -11.29
CA THR A 49 0.38 5.39 -9.85
C THR A 49 -0.77 4.76 -9.07
N GLU A 50 -0.48 4.39 -7.82
CA GLU A 50 -1.47 3.96 -6.85
C GLU A 50 -1.18 4.57 -5.48
N LEU A 51 -2.22 4.82 -4.69
CA LEU A 51 -2.10 5.46 -3.39
C LEU A 51 -2.26 4.47 -2.24
N ALA A 52 -1.49 4.66 -1.18
CA ALA A 52 -1.73 4.05 0.11
C ALA A 52 -2.17 5.15 1.08
N LEU A 53 -3.42 5.12 1.50
CA LEU A 53 -4.00 6.13 2.37
C LEU A 53 -3.71 5.81 3.83
N ILE A 54 -3.50 6.85 4.65
CA ILE A 54 -3.37 6.71 6.09
C ILE A 54 -4.62 7.22 6.77
N GLY A 55 -5.22 6.35 7.58
CA GLY A 55 -6.26 6.71 8.53
C GLY A 55 -5.82 6.31 9.93
N THR A 56 -6.23 7.05 10.94
CA THR A 56 -5.90 6.76 12.33
C THR A 56 -7.14 6.64 13.19
N ARG A 57 -7.01 5.87 14.26
CA ARG A 57 -8.04 5.73 15.29
C ARG A 57 -7.35 5.87 16.64
N GLY A 58 -7.74 6.92 17.41
CA GLY A 58 -7.03 7.29 18.61
C GLY A 58 -5.65 7.88 18.32
N LYS A 59 -4.73 7.75 19.26
CA LYS A 59 -3.35 8.23 19.06
C LYS A 59 -2.54 7.20 18.29
N ALA A 60 -1.98 7.63 17.17
CA ALA A 60 -1.12 6.80 16.33
C ALA A 60 0.27 7.42 16.29
N PRO A 61 1.23 6.91 17.06
CA PRO A 61 2.58 7.46 17.08
C PRO A 61 3.31 7.21 15.78
N ARG A 62 4.19 8.13 15.44
CA ARG A 62 5.09 8.04 14.30
C ARG A 62 6.51 7.90 14.82
N GLU A 63 7.25 6.89 14.34
CA GLU A 63 8.63 6.64 14.76
C GLU A 63 9.64 7.43 13.94
N SER A 64 9.37 7.62 12.64
CA SER A 64 10.30 8.32 11.75
C SER A 64 9.63 9.49 11.06
N ARG A 65 10.40 10.55 10.81
CA ARG A 65 9.98 11.72 10.05
C ARG A 65 10.62 11.75 8.66
N SER A 66 11.38 10.71 8.31
CA SER A 66 12.23 10.71 7.12
C SER A 66 11.79 9.70 6.07
N VAL A 67 10.62 9.07 6.22
CA VAL A 67 10.12 8.08 5.27
C VAL A 67 9.56 8.81 4.04
N SER A 68 10.12 8.53 2.86
CA SER A 68 9.64 9.10 1.62
C SER A 68 8.23 8.63 1.29
N GLN A 69 7.40 9.54 0.80
CA GLN A 69 6.05 9.23 0.31
C GLN A 69 6.10 8.47 -1.01
N ILE A 70 7.13 8.69 -1.82
CA ILE A 70 7.22 8.07 -3.15
C ILE A 70 7.82 6.68 -3.04
N ILE A 71 7.16 5.71 -3.68
CA ILE A 71 7.67 4.37 -3.90
C ILE A 71 7.81 4.21 -5.40
N TYR A 72 9.02 4.00 -5.89
CA TYR A 72 9.30 3.79 -7.31
C TYR A 72 9.79 2.36 -7.51
N GLU A 73 8.84 1.46 -7.74
CA GLU A 73 9.11 0.02 -7.82
C GLU A 73 8.37 -0.61 -9.00
N PRO A 74 8.92 -1.71 -9.55
CA PRO A 74 8.29 -2.39 -10.68
C PRO A 74 6.91 -2.95 -10.34
N ILE A 75 6.07 -3.02 -11.37
CA ILE A 75 4.84 -3.81 -11.30
C ILE A 75 5.20 -5.29 -11.14
N ARG A 76 4.29 -6.02 -10.51
CA ARG A 76 4.39 -7.46 -10.27
C ARG A 76 3.12 -8.13 -10.82
N GLU A 77 2.79 -9.31 -10.35
CA GLU A 77 1.54 -9.99 -10.71
C GLU A 77 0.35 -9.06 -10.44
N HIS A 78 -0.79 -9.33 -11.07
CA HIS A 78 -1.96 -8.47 -10.96
C HIS A 78 -2.27 -8.08 -9.51
N SER A 79 -2.40 -6.80 -9.25
CA SER A 79 -2.68 -6.19 -7.94
C SER A 79 -1.65 -6.47 -6.85
N ARG A 80 -0.54 -7.12 -7.15
CA ARG A 80 0.50 -7.39 -6.15
C ARG A 80 1.33 -6.13 -5.90
N LYS A 81 1.44 -5.73 -4.63
CA LYS A 81 2.16 -4.52 -4.23
C LYS A 81 3.65 -4.80 -4.01
N PRO A 82 4.51 -3.78 -4.12
CA PRO A 82 5.94 -3.95 -3.83
C PRO A 82 6.17 -4.33 -2.37
N ASP A 83 7.10 -5.24 -2.12
CA ASP A 83 7.43 -5.68 -0.76
C ASP A 83 7.97 -4.53 0.12
N ILE A 84 8.64 -3.57 -0.48
CA ILE A 84 9.20 -2.42 0.24
C ILE A 84 8.16 -1.61 0.99
N VAL A 85 6.89 -1.68 0.59
CA VAL A 85 5.79 -0.99 1.29
C VAL A 85 5.72 -1.44 2.75
N ARG A 86 5.86 -2.75 3.00
CA ARG A 86 5.83 -3.30 4.36
C ARG A 86 6.99 -2.79 5.19
N GLU A 87 8.17 -2.72 4.61
CA GLU A 87 9.36 -2.18 5.29
C GLU A 87 9.18 -0.71 5.63
N LYS A 88 8.63 0.07 4.71
CA LYS A 88 8.37 1.50 4.94
C LYS A 88 7.32 1.74 6.00
N ILE A 89 6.31 0.88 6.09
CA ILE A 89 5.30 0.97 7.15
C ILE A 89 5.94 0.74 8.52
N VAL A 90 6.81 -0.25 8.64
CA VAL A 90 7.53 -0.52 9.89
C VAL A 90 8.47 0.63 10.23
N GLU A 91 9.16 1.20 9.26
CA GLU A 91 10.01 2.36 9.47
C GLU A 91 9.21 3.56 9.98
N LEU A 92 8.03 3.80 9.38
CA LEU A 92 7.15 4.91 9.76
C LEU A 92 6.51 4.71 11.13
N CYS A 93 5.99 3.53 11.41
CA CYS A 93 5.14 3.24 12.57
C CYS A 93 5.89 2.56 13.73
N GLY A 94 7.08 2.04 13.48
CA GLY A 94 7.84 1.24 14.43
C GLY A 94 7.46 -0.23 14.40
N ASP A 95 8.24 -1.04 15.14
CA ASP A 95 8.02 -2.49 15.25
C ASP A 95 6.89 -2.76 16.23
N ARG A 96 5.68 -2.73 15.75
CA ARG A 96 4.43 -2.91 16.51
C ARG A 96 3.66 -4.10 15.96
N PRO A 97 2.73 -4.68 16.74
CA PRO A 97 1.80 -5.68 16.19
C PRO A 97 1.12 -5.15 14.94
N ARG A 98 1.08 -5.95 13.90
CA ARG A 98 0.55 -5.54 12.60
C ARG A 98 -0.03 -6.70 11.84
N ILE A 99 -1.04 -6.42 11.05
CA ILE A 99 -1.72 -7.41 10.22
C ILE A 99 -1.97 -6.84 8.83
N GLU A 100 -1.82 -7.68 7.82
CA GLU A 100 -2.24 -7.35 6.47
C GLU A 100 -3.53 -8.11 6.15
N LEU A 101 -4.58 -7.36 5.81
CA LEU A 101 -5.86 -7.93 5.39
C LEU A 101 -5.85 -8.16 3.89
N PHE A 102 -6.53 -9.22 3.44
CA PHE A 102 -6.57 -9.64 2.04
C PHE A 102 -5.19 -9.93 1.47
N SER A 103 -4.34 -10.44 2.33
CA SER A 103 -2.97 -10.81 1.99
C SER A 103 -2.93 -12.07 1.12
N ARG A 104 -1.95 -12.14 0.23
CA ARG A 104 -1.68 -13.34 -0.58
C ARG A 104 -0.36 -14.00 -0.22
N GLU A 105 0.35 -13.43 0.75
CA GLU A 105 1.65 -13.93 1.22
C GLU A 105 1.72 -13.83 2.74
N ASN A 106 2.58 -14.69 3.34
CA ASN A 106 2.99 -14.55 4.72
C ASN A 106 4.33 -13.83 4.77
N PHE A 107 4.47 -12.85 5.65
CA PHE A 107 5.71 -12.13 5.88
C PHE A 107 6.11 -12.19 7.33
N GLU A 108 7.40 -12.38 7.58
CA GLU A 108 7.95 -12.36 8.92
C GLU A 108 7.60 -11.04 9.62
N GLY A 109 7.09 -11.15 10.84
CA GLY A 109 6.68 -9.99 11.63
C GLY A 109 5.30 -9.44 11.33
N TRP A 110 4.58 -10.05 10.37
CA TRP A 110 3.22 -9.64 9.99
C TRP A 110 2.24 -10.78 10.20
N ASP A 111 1.11 -10.47 10.81
CA ASP A 111 -0.05 -11.36 10.75
C ASP A 111 -0.71 -11.21 9.37
N SER A 112 -1.34 -12.25 8.89
CA SER A 112 -1.97 -12.27 7.58
C SER A 112 -3.38 -12.82 7.68
N TRP A 113 -4.28 -12.20 6.92
CA TRP A 113 -5.66 -12.67 6.79
C TRP A 113 -6.12 -12.49 5.36
N GLY A 114 -6.76 -13.51 4.81
CA GLY A 114 -7.31 -13.44 3.48
C GLY A 114 -7.52 -14.82 2.88
N PHE A 115 -8.37 -14.91 1.87
CA PHE A 115 -8.69 -16.17 1.19
C PHE A 115 -7.48 -16.78 0.48
N ASP A 116 -6.62 -15.92 -0.08
CA ASP A 116 -5.46 -16.33 -0.89
C ASP A 116 -4.14 -16.30 -0.12
N VAL A 117 -4.17 -16.28 1.22
CA VAL A 117 -2.94 -16.30 2.02
C VAL A 117 -2.11 -17.53 1.63
N GLY A 118 -0.84 -17.29 1.33
CA GLY A 118 0.09 -18.34 0.93
C GLY A 118 0.28 -18.50 -0.58
N LYS A 119 -0.54 -17.83 -1.40
CA LYS A 119 -0.47 -17.94 -2.86
C LYS A 119 0.91 -17.63 -3.44
N PHE A 120 1.62 -16.66 -2.86
CA PHE A 120 2.95 -16.26 -3.29
C PHE A 120 4.06 -16.66 -2.32
N ASP A 121 3.78 -17.50 -1.35
CA ASP A 121 4.81 -17.97 -0.41
C ASP A 121 5.90 -18.74 -1.15
N LYS A 122 7.11 -18.55 -0.70
CA LYS A 122 8.30 -19.24 -1.23
C LYS A 122 8.52 -20.60 -0.59
#